data_34ab097d2f14dfa55f69598c808a3400
#
_entry.id   34ab097d2f14dfa55f69598c808a3400
#
_cell.length_a   1.000
_cell.length_b   1.000
_cell.length_c   1.000
_cell.angle_alpha   90.00
_cell.angle_beta   90.00
_cell.angle_gamma   90.00
#
_symmetry.space_group_name_H-M   'P 1'
#
loop_
_entity.id
_entity.type
_entity.pdbx_description
1 polymer ?
#
loop_
_entity_poly.entity_id
_entity_poly.type
_entity_poly.pdbx_seq_one_letter_code
_entity_poly.pdbx_strand_id
1 'polypeptide(L)'
;MYKQNNRFPRRTEGNRIGKPLTGGKFHASRKSDVHKDDEQNAKRPAKAEKPVVRKIISFDDIKAQVSAWMENDRIPGKLQAWFTADATPENSDWRILKEYHGAQENLAIEAPSHDMKPLELVKRVMEQLHKDHLRIFKKALRQIWFRATGDGRFALLIQVDVKGKFSAHGYKTFIDFLERNCPEVISCHQIQCLPDRLFDPVEAQGMKVVAKSAFGSDFMPIAGSGFCMHVLDWTPRIKDAWLKLPVRIKDAIHPNRDDRFFEFCSGSSYVSATLAPLFKQVEALDCREVAMQSSRQNIKNLTTSNMRFHRSHLDANFISKFFSKSDNAEGRWTYYINLNANDTLTSEIILTIAGSRPERILLQTGNLETASKAIKSFRNEGYMLRKNIPLYLEPGRGTFEILFLFVPDRVGILGQNPALAHHSRNIQRPKERPMRSNSSEIPHFVQKTPSFKQRKD
;
A
#
# COMPACT_ATOMS: atom_id res chain seq x y z
N MET A 1 36.64 38.72 -15.32
CA MET A 1 37.85 38.61 -14.44
C MET A 1 37.36 38.67 -13.01
N TYR A 2 37.27 37.54 -12.35
CA TYR A 2 37.39 37.37 -10.87
C TYR A 2 37.53 35.86 -10.62
N LYS A 3 38.76 35.42 -10.32
CA LYS A 3 39.07 34.08 -9.82
C LYS A 3 38.84 34.07 -8.32
N GLN A 4 38.02 33.17 -7.80
CA GLN A 4 38.00 32.84 -6.39
C GLN A 4 38.50 31.41 -6.18
N ASN A 5 39.66 31.35 -5.50
CA ASN A 5 40.29 30.14 -4.97
C ASN A 5 39.56 29.68 -3.74
N ASN A 6 39.02 28.47 -3.70
CA ASN A 6 38.63 27.80 -2.49
C ASN A 6 39.58 26.63 -2.19
N ARG A 7 40.50 26.85 -1.25
CA ARG A 7 41.36 25.84 -0.63
C ARG A 7 40.57 25.13 0.49
N PHE A 8 40.48 23.80 0.38
CA PHE A 8 40.06 22.94 1.47
C PHE A 8 41.23 22.62 2.40
N PRO A 9 41.07 22.62 3.73
CA PRO A 9 42.13 22.19 4.63
C PRO A 9 42.20 20.66 4.74
N ARG A 10 43.43 20.14 4.57
CA ARG A 10 43.82 18.75 4.86
C ARG A 10 43.76 18.50 6.34
N ARG A 11 43.05 17.43 6.75
CA ARG A 11 43.14 16.88 8.10
C ARG A 11 44.28 15.86 8.15
N THR A 12 45.19 16.13 9.08
CA THR A 12 46.36 15.30 9.44
C THR A 12 45.92 14.07 10.25
N GLU A 13 46.43 12.91 9.84
CA GLU A 13 46.39 11.67 10.59
C GLU A 13 47.22 11.76 11.87
N GLY A 14 46.59 11.36 12.97
CA GLY A 14 47.24 11.18 14.28
C GLY A 14 47.15 9.73 14.74
N ASN A 15 48.19 8.95 14.49
CA ASN A 15 48.45 7.66 15.09
C ASN A 15 48.49 7.73 16.62
N ARG A 16 47.67 6.91 17.29
CA ARG A 16 47.96 6.45 18.66
C ARG A 16 47.72 4.96 18.79
N ILE A 17 48.82 4.26 18.89
CA ILE A 17 48.97 2.86 19.28
C ILE A 17 48.63 2.75 20.78
N GLY A 18 47.59 2.01 21.13
CA GLY A 18 47.26 1.61 22.50
C GLY A 18 47.46 0.13 22.70
N LYS A 19 48.29 -0.22 23.69
CA LYS A 19 48.74 -1.55 24.06
C LYS A 19 47.60 -2.47 24.53
N PRO A 20 47.75 -3.80 24.41
CA PRO A 20 46.75 -4.77 24.86
C PRO A 20 46.83 -4.99 26.38
N LEU A 21 45.69 -5.01 27.02
CA LEU A 21 45.54 -5.46 28.42
C LEU A 21 45.34 -7.00 28.46
N THR A 22 46.17 -7.57 29.24
CA THR A 22 46.26 -8.99 29.55
C THR A 22 45.16 -9.43 30.53
N GLY A 23 44.59 -10.63 30.27
CA GLY A 23 44.32 -11.64 31.27
C GLY A 23 43.10 -11.43 32.18
N GLY A 24 41.97 -12.02 31.80
CA GLY A 24 40.92 -12.39 32.74
C GLY A 24 40.47 -13.82 32.48
N LYS A 25 40.90 -14.75 33.36
CA LYS A 25 40.42 -16.14 33.38
C LYS A 25 38.96 -16.16 33.76
N PHE A 26 38.08 -16.60 32.89
CA PHE A 26 36.71 -16.96 33.25
C PHE A 26 36.61 -18.49 33.42
N HIS A 27 36.15 -18.86 34.58
CA HIS A 27 35.89 -20.23 35.02
C HIS A 27 34.82 -20.92 34.15
N ALA A 28 35.14 -22.09 33.70
CA ALA A 28 34.17 -23.02 33.16
C ALA A 28 33.21 -23.47 34.29
N SER A 29 31.93 -23.30 34.12
CA SER A 29 30.93 -23.96 34.94
C SER A 29 29.72 -24.39 34.13
N ARG A 30 29.50 -25.69 34.24
CA ARG A 30 28.27 -26.44 34.04
C ARG A 30 27.81 -26.69 32.60
N LYS A 31 28.11 -27.89 32.14
CA LYS A 31 27.34 -28.67 31.19
C LYS A 31 25.91 -28.79 31.74
N SER A 32 24.95 -28.20 31.04
CA SER A 32 23.54 -28.54 31.18
C SER A 32 23.22 -29.61 30.14
N ASP A 33 22.70 -30.72 30.61
CA ASP A 33 22.18 -31.83 29.81
C ASP A 33 21.05 -31.28 28.92
N VAL A 34 21.31 -31.18 27.61
CA VAL A 34 20.29 -30.88 26.61
C VAL A 34 19.63 -32.22 26.28
N HIS A 35 18.35 -32.27 26.60
CA HIS A 35 17.46 -33.37 26.28
C HIS A 35 17.56 -33.77 24.81
N LYS A 36 17.81 -35.08 24.57
CA LYS A 36 17.86 -35.71 23.25
C LYS A 36 16.48 -35.98 22.62
N ASP A 37 15.42 -35.34 23.05
CA ASP A 37 14.07 -35.69 22.62
C ASP A 37 13.51 -34.87 21.43
N ASP A 38 14.27 -33.88 20.92
CA ASP A 38 13.77 -33.02 19.83
C ASP A 38 14.09 -33.49 18.41
N GLU A 39 14.89 -34.54 18.22
CA GLU A 39 15.24 -35.00 16.87
C GLU A 39 14.23 -35.97 16.21
N GLN A 40 13.22 -36.45 16.94
CA GLN A 40 12.22 -37.39 16.36
C GLN A 40 10.99 -36.68 15.75
N ASN A 41 10.79 -35.39 15.96
CA ASN A 41 9.64 -34.65 15.41
C ASN A 41 9.89 -33.99 14.04
N ALA A 42 11.11 -34.04 13.51
CA ALA A 42 11.46 -33.34 12.27
C ALA A 42 11.13 -34.11 10.96
N LYS A 43 10.48 -35.29 11.03
CA LYS A 43 10.24 -36.15 9.85
C LYS A 43 8.78 -36.44 9.51
N ARG A 44 7.83 -35.64 9.98
CA ARG A 44 6.49 -35.75 9.39
C ARG A 44 6.47 -34.84 8.14
N PRO A 45 6.29 -35.39 6.90
CA PRO A 45 6.06 -34.57 5.74
C PRO A 45 4.80 -33.75 6.03
N ALA A 46 4.91 -32.44 5.87
CA ALA A 46 3.75 -31.55 5.93
C ALA A 46 2.69 -32.17 5.03
N LYS A 47 1.53 -32.56 5.61
CA LYS A 47 0.38 -33.00 4.82
C LYS A 47 0.13 -31.90 3.80
N ALA A 48 0.20 -32.25 2.51
CA ALA A 48 -0.17 -31.36 1.44
C ALA A 48 -1.56 -30.80 1.77
N GLU A 49 -1.62 -29.53 2.09
CA GLU A 49 -2.89 -28.85 2.32
C GLU A 49 -3.68 -29.01 1.03
N LYS A 50 -4.88 -29.59 1.18
CA LYS A 50 -5.82 -29.66 0.04
C LYS A 50 -5.98 -28.25 -0.52
N PRO A 51 -5.98 -28.09 -1.85
CA PRO A 51 -6.20 -26.79 -2.44
C PRO A 51 -7.47 -26.22 -1.82
N VAL A 52 -7.35 -25.09 -1.12
CA VAL A 52 -8.50 -24.39 -0.57
C VAL A 52 -9.25 -23.87 -1.78
N VAL A 53 -10.32 -24.56 -2.17
CA VAL A 53 -11.29 -24.04 -3.13
C VAL A 53 -11.88 -22.80 -2.47
N ARG A 54 -11.34 -21.63 -2.79
CA ARG A 54 -11.89 -20.36 -2.31
C ARG A 54 -13.28 -20.23 -2.90
N LYS A 55 -14.30 -20.32 -2.05
CA LYS A 55 -15.69 -20.11 -2.47
C LYS A 55 -15.76 -18.72 -3.07
N ILE A 56 -16.17 -18.64 -4.33
CA ILE A 56 -16.41 -17.35 -4.99
C ILE A 56 -17.59 -16.72 -4.29
N ILE A 57 -17.36 -15.58 -3.64
CA ILE A 57 -18.39 -14.81 -2.98
C ILE A 57 -18.92 -13.82 -4.03
N SER A 58 -20.20 -13.85 -4.32
CA SER A 58 -20.81 -12.93 -5.27
C SER A 58 -20.87 -11.51 -4.69
N PHE A 59 -20.99 -10.50 -5.56
CA PHE A 59 -21.15 -9.13 -5.11
C PHE A 59 -22.42 -8.93 -4.30
N ASP A 60 -23.49 -9.66 -4.61
CA ASP A 60 -24.74 -9.60 -3.86
C ASP A 60 -24.61 -10.24 -2.46
N ASP A 61 -23.83 -11.33 -2.34
CA ASP A 61 -23.50 -11.91 -1.03
C ASP A 61 -22.73 -10.90 -0.16
N ILE A 62 -21.79 -10.15 -0.76
CA ILE A 62 -21.05 -9.09 -0.06
C ILE A 62 -21.98 -7.98 0.42
N LYS A 63 -22.89 -7.51 -0.44
CA LYS A 63 -23.90 -6.51 -0.05
C LYS A 63 -24.77 -6.99 1.09
N ALA A 64 -25.25 -8.25 1.02
CA ALA A 64 -26.04 -8.86 2.08
C ALA A 64 -25.24 -8.96 3.39
N GLN A 65 -23.99 -9.39 3.33
CA GLN A 65 -23.10 -9.47 4.50
C GLN A 65 -22.90 -8.09 5.17
N VAL A 66 -22.62 -7.05 4.39
CA VAL A 66 -22.41 -5.69 4.92
C VAL A 66 -23.72 -5.15 5.51
N SER A 67 -24.85 -5.37 4.85
CA SER A 67 -26.15 -4.94 5.37
C SER A 67 -26.50 -5.63 6.68
N ALA A 68 -26.34 -6.96 6.75
CA ALA A 68 -26.57 -7.73 7.97
C ALA A 68 -25.66 -7.29 9.12
N TRP A 69 -24.37 -7.00 8.83
CA TRP A 69 -23.44 -6.46 9.82
C TRP A 69 -23.90 -5.10 10.35
N MET A 70 -24.32 -4.18 9.47
CA MET A 70 -24.81 -2.86 9.91
C MET A 70 -26.01 -2.96 10.83
N GLU A 71 -26.95 -3.87 10.54
CA GLU A 71 -28.13 -4.13 11.35
C GLU A 71 -27.76 -4.74 12.71
N ASN A 72 -26.95 -5.81 12.70
CA ASN A 72 -26.56 -6.55 13.91
C ASN A 72 -25.76 -5.67 14.89
N ASP A 73 -24.82 -4.89 14.38
CA ASP A 73 -23.98 -4.01 15.19
C ASP A 73 -24.59 -2.63 15.42
N ARG A 74 -25.81 -2.40 14.93
CA ARG A 74 -26.54 -1.13 15.03
C ARG A 74 -25.70 0.05 14.56
N ILE A 75 -25.03 -0.11 13.42
CA ILE A 75 -24.18 0.94 12.84
C ILE A 75 -25.06 2.11 12.39
N PRO A 76 -24.79 3.34 12.85
CA PRO A 76 -25.62 4.47 12.51
C PRO A 76 -25.45 4.90 11.06
N GLY A 77 -26.53 5.45 10.48
CA GLY A 77 -26.57 5.99 9.13
C GLY A 77 -26.88 4.94 8.07
N LYS A 78 -27.06 5.41 6.83
CA LYS A 78 -27.33 4.56 5.66
C LYS A 78 -26.03 4.28 4.92
N LEU A 79 -25.92 3.08 4.36
CA LEU A 79 -24.89 2.75 3.40
C LEU A 79 -25.08 3.63 2.15
N GLN A 80 -24.03 4.29 1.70
CA GLN A 80 -24.05 5.01 0.43
C GLN A 80 -24.01 4.05 -0.76
N ALA A 81 -24.12 4.58 -1.97
CA ALA A 81 -23.94 3.79 -3.17
C ALA A 81 -22.52 3.17 -3.20
N TRP A 82 -22.46 1.90 -3.59
CA TRP A 82 -21.21 1.19 -3.74
C TRP A 82 -20.30 1.85 -4.77
N PHE A 83 -19.07 2.03 -4.40
CA PHE A 83 -18.02 2.45 -5.31
C PHE A 83 -17.32 1.21 -5.85
N THR A 84 -17.47 0.93 -7.13
CA THR A 84 -16.94 -0.26 -7.80
C THR A 84 -15.86 0.11 -8.80
N ALA A 85 -14.93 -0.82 -9.01
CA ALA A 85 -13.93 -0.73 -10.05
C ALA A 85 -14.48 -1.22 -11.38
N ASP A 86 -14.08 -0.55 -12.47
CA ASP A 86 -14.21 -1.09 -13.81
C ASP A 86 -12.98 -1.94 -14.10
N ALA A 87 -13.12 -3.26 -13.94
CA ALA A 87 -12.04 -4.20 -14.17
C ALA A 87 -11.86 -4.45 -15.66
N THR A 88 -10.74 -4.00 -16.22
CA THR A 88 -10.32 -4.38 -17.57
C THR A 88 -9.02 -5.19 -17.52
N PRO A 89 -8.76 -6.06 -18.48
CA PRO A 89 -7.53 -6.84 -18.52
C PRO A 89 -6.27 -5.98 -18.46
N GLU A 90 -6.28 -4.81 -19.11
CA GLU A 90 -5.15 -3.90 -19.27
C GLU A 90 -4.84 -3.11 -17.99
N ASN A 91 -5.83 -2.90 -17.13
CA ASN A 91 -5.68 -2.17 -15.87
C ASN A 91 -5.59 -3.08 -14.64
N SER A 92 -5.37 -4.36 -14.85
CA SER A 92 -5.41 -5.38 -13.80
C SER A 92 -4.13 -6.19 -13.70
N ASP A 93 -3.73 -6.54 -12.47
CA ASP A 93 -2.58 -7.41 -12.22
C ASP A 93 -2.95 -8.88 -12.50
N TRP A 94 -2.13 -9.57 -13.30
CA TRP A 94 -2.26 -10.98 -13.61
C TRP A 94 -1.17 -11.80 -12.91
N ARG A 95 -1.42 -13.10 -12.76
CA ARG A 95 -0.43 -14.01 -12.22
C ARG A 95 -0.40 -15.33 -12.97
N ILE A 96 0.79 -15.80 -13.33
CA ILE A 96 1.04 -17.21 -13.68
C ILE A 96 1.58 -17.88 -12.42
N LEU A 97 0.92 -18.93 -11.98
CA LEU A 97 1.23 -19.66 -10.76
C LEU A 97 1.53 -21.12 -11.07
N LYS A 98 2.56 -21.68 -10.41
CA LYS A 98 2.78 -23.13 -10.45
C LYS A 98 1.82 -23.80 -9.48
N GLU A 99 1.05 -24.73 -10.00
CA GLU A 99 0.12 -25.57 -9.24
C GLU A 99 0.62 -27.02 -9.20
N TYR A 100 0.27 -27.69 -8.13
CA TYR A 100 0.62 -29.09 -7.91
C TYR A 100 -0.65 -29.92 -7.86
N HIS A 101 -0.83 -30.81 -8.83
CA HIS A 101 -1.90 -31.81 -8.84
C HIS A 101 -1.28 -33.20 -8.62
N GLY A 102 -1.15 -33.60 -7.34
CA GLY A 102 -0.39 -34.76 -6.96
C GLY A 102 1.10 -34.61 -7.29
N ALA A 103 1.65 -35.48 -8.13
CA ALA A 103 3.04 -35.42 -8.60
C ALA A 103 3.23 -34.55 -9.86
N GLN A 104 2.16 -34.08 -10.48
CA GLN A 104 2.24 -33.27 -11.69
C GLN A 104 2.32 -31.78 -11.34
N GLU A 105 3.28 -31.12 -11.98
CA GLU A 105 3.47 -29.68 -11.89
C GLU A 105 2.89 -29.00 -13.15
N ASN A 106 1.91 -28.13 -12.97
CA ASN A 106 1.30 -27.35 -14.04
C ASN A 106 1.48 -25.86 -13.78
N LEU A 107 1.43 -25.06 -14.85
CA LEU A 107 1.30 -23.62 -14.74
C LEU A 107 -0.16 -23.24 -15.02
N ALA A 108 -0.72 -22.41 -14.15
CA ALA A 108 -2.06 -21.88 -14.28
C ALA A 108 -2.04 -20.35 -14.37
N ILE A 109 -3.00 -19.78 -15.11
CA ILE A 109 -3.21 -18.34 -15.15
C ILE A 109 -4.26 -17.99 -14.10
N GLU A 110 -3.86 -17.18 -13.11
CA GLU A 110 -4.80 -16.61 -12.15
C GLU A 110 -5.22 -15.22 -12.63
N ALA A 111 -6.48 -15.11 -13.03
CA ALA A 111 -7.09 -13.86 -13.43
C ALA A 111 -7.34 -12.92 -12.22
N PRO A 112 -7.33 -11.61 -12.41
CA PRO A 112 -7.70 -10.64 -11.38
C PRO A 112 -9.19 -10.71 -11.00
N SER A 113 -10.06 -11.10 -11.94
CA SER A 113 -11.48 -11.37 -11.75
C SER A 113 -11.86 -12.66 -12.44
N HIS A 114 -12.86 -13.37 -11.89
CA HIS A 114 -13.25 -14.72 -12.33
C HIS A 114 -13.63 -14.82 -13.81
N ASP A 115 -14.32 -13.81 -14.34
CA ASP A 115 -14.84 -13.82 -15.71
C ASP A 115 -13.90 -13.17 -16.74
N MET A 116 -12.69 -12.77 -16.29
CA MET A 116 -11.77 -12.03 -17.14
C MET A 116 -10.95 -12.97 -18.02
N LYS A 117 -11.02 -12.75 -19.33
CA LYS A 117 -10.23 -13.50 -20.30
C LYS A 117 -8.76 -13.08 -20.23
N PRO A 118 -7.81 -14.04 -20.28
CA PRO A 118 -6.40 -13.73 -20.27
C PRO A 118 -5.98 -12.81 -21.43
N LEU A 119 -5.14 -11.80 -21.08
CA LEU A 119 -4.48 -10.95 -22.05
C LEU A 119 -3.62 -11.76 -23.04
N GLU A 120 -3.47 -11.25 -24.23
CA GLU A 120 -2.59 -11.85 -25.24
C GLU A 120 -1.12 -11.90 -24.78
N LEU A 121 -0.67 -10.90 -24.05
CA LEU A 121 0.64 -10.91 -23.38
C LEU A 121 0.80 -12.13 -22.46
N VAL A 122 -0.18 -12.37 -21.59
CA VAL A 122 -0.13 -13.49 -20.62
C VAL A 122 -0.12 -14.83 -21.33
N LYS A 123 -0.90 -14.98 -22.42
CA LYS A 123 -0.89 -16.18 -23.25
C LYS A 123 0.46 -16.40 -23.95
N ARG A 124 1.02 -15.37 -24.58
CA ARG A 124 2.35 -15.44 -25.23
C ARG A 124 3.45 -15.86 -24.24
N VAL A 125 3.43 -15.31 -23.04
CA VAL A 125 4.38 -15.68 -21.97
C VAL A 125 4.18 -17.15 -21.56
N MET A 126 2.92 -17.59 -21.42
CA MET A 126 2.60 -18.97 -21.07
C MET A 126 3.06 -19.96 -22.17
N GLU A 127 2.81 -19.66 -23.42
CA GLU A 127 3.27 -20.45 -24.57
C GLU A 127 4.78 -20.55 -24.63
N GLN A 128 5.49 -19.43 -24.38
CA GLN A 128 6.93 -19.44 -24.33
C GLN A 128 7.48 -20.35 -23.23
N LEU A 129 6.86 -20.34 -22.04
CA LEU A 129 7.25 -21.21 -20.91
C LEU A 129 7.06 -22.71 -21.20
N HIS A 130 6.22 -23.07 -22.15
CA HIS A 130 6.00 -24.47 -22.55
C HIS A 130 7.02 -24.99 -23.56
N LYS A 131 7.91 -24.14 -24.10
CA LYS A 131 8.96 -24.59 -25.03
C LYS A 131 10.03 -25.43 -24.34
N ASP A 132 10.51 -26.48 -24.98
CA ASP A 132 11.43 -27.47 -24.42
C ASP A 132 12.73 -26.87 -23.86
N HIS A 133 13.28 -25.86 -24.53
CA HIS A 133 14.52 -25.21 -24.08
C HIS A 133 14.37 -24.43 -22.76
N LEU A 134 13.15 -24.14 -22.32
CA LEU A 134 12.84 -23.52 -21.03
C LEU A 134 12.43 -24.54 -19.95
N ARG A 135 12.44 -25.84 -20.24
CA ARG A 135 11.96 -26.89 -19.33
C ARG A 135 12.61 -26.82 -17.93
N ILE A 136 13.91 -26.59 -17.87
CA ILE A 136 14.65 -26.50 -16.57
C ILE A 136 14.27 -25.22 -15.84
N PHE A 137 14.15 -24.10 -16.54
CA PHE A 137 13.70 -22.84 -15.97
C PHE A 137 12.25 -22.96 -15.45
N LYS A 138 11.35 -23.55 -16.25
CA LYS A 138 9.96 -23.81 -15.86
C LYS A 138 9.86 -24.62 -14.56
N LYS A 139 10.74 -25.63 -14.37
CA LYS A 139 10.80 -26.42 -13.14
C LYS A 139 11.16 -25.57 -11.91
N ALA A 140 12.04 -24.58 -12.06
CA ALA A 140 12.41 -23.68 -10.98
C ALA A 140 11.42 -22.54 -10.78
N LEU A 141 10.59 -22.23 -11.78
CA LEU A 141 9.60 -21.16 -11.71
C LEU A 141 8.54 -21.47 -10.66
N ARG A 142 8.22 -20.50 -9.81
CA ARG A 142 7.13 -20.57 -8.83
C ARG A 142 5.94 -19.74 -9.27
N GLN A 143 6.19 -18.50 -9.69
CA GLN A 143 5.15 -17.60 -10.21
C GLN A 143 5.75 -16.46 -11.02
N ILE A 144 4.89 -15.84 -11.84
CA ILE A 144 5.13 -14.56 -12.49
C ILE A 144 3.95 -13.64 -12.19
N TRP A 145 4.22 -12.50 -11.61
CA TRP A 145 3.26 -11.41 -11.50
C TRP A 145 3.42 -10.45 -12.67
N PHE A 146 2.31 -10.07 -13.26
CA PHE A 146 2.18 -8.99 -14.22
C PHE A 146 1.50 -7.84 -13.49
N ARG A 147 2.29 -6.86 -13.09
CA ARG A 147 1.81 -5.69 -12.36
C ARG A 147 1.42 -4.61 -13.35
N ALA A 148 0.12 -4.35 -13.47
CA ALA A 148 -0.42 -3.36 -14.41
C ALA A 148 -0.06 -1.92 -14.00
N THR A 149 0.29 -1.11 -14.99
CA THR A 149 0.47 0.34 -14.84
C THR A 149 -0.83 1.12 -15.05
N GLY A 150 -1.86 0.48 -15.59
CA GLY A 150 -3.16 1.08 -15.89
C GLY A 150 -3.32 1.62 -17.32
N ASP A 151 -2.32 1.41 -18.19
CA ASP A 151 -2.32 1.81 -19.60
C ASP A 151 -1.94 0.67 -20.55
N GLY A 152 -2.16 -0.57 -20.14
CA GLY A 152 -1.83 -1.77 -20.92
C GLY A 152 -0.36 -2.18 -20.86
N ARG A 153 0.47 -1.50 -20.05
CA ARG A 153 1.86 -1.88 -19.80
C ARG A 153 2.01 -2.56 -18.45
N PHE A 154 3.09 -3.34 -18.30
CA PHE A 154 3.27 -4.19 -17.12
C PHE A 154 4.73 -4.19 -16.63
N ALA A 155 4.88 -4.23 -15.29
CA ALA A 155 6.12 -4.65 -14.64
C ALA A 155 6.00 -6.12 -14.26
N LEU A 156 6.98 -6.96 -14.61
CA LEU A 156 6.97 -8.38 -14.28
C LEU A 156 7.82 -8.67 -13.06
N LEU A 157 7.27 -9.52 -12.17
CA LEU A 157 7.98 -10.04 -11.00
C LEU A 157 8.04 -11.56 -11.10
N ILE A 158 9.26 -12.10 -11.27
CA ILE A 158 9.49 -13.53 -11.48
C ILE A 158 10.06 -14.15 -10.21
N GLN A 159 9.31 -15.02 -9.57
CA GLN A 159 9.79 -15.80 -8.43
C GLN A 159 10.24 -17.18 -8.87
N VAL A 160 11.47 -17.52 -8.54
CA VAL A 160 12.05 -18.85 -8.79
C VAL A 160 12.44 -19.53 -7.50
N ASP A 161 12.47 -20.85 -7.51
CA ASP A 161 12.95 -21.65 -6.37
C ASP A 161 14.47 -21.54 -6.26
N VAL A 162 14.95 -21.00 -5.15
CA VAL A 162 16.39 -20.81 -4.88
C VAL A 162 17.09 -22.14 -4.58
N LYS A 163 16.35 -23.15 -4.09
CA LYS A 163 16.89 -24.48 -3.78
C LYS A 163 16.98 -25.39 -5.00
N GLY A 164 16.26 -25.07 -6.06
CA GLY A 164 16.25 -25.87 -7.30
C GLY A 164 17.49 -25.63 -8.16
N LYS A 165 17.80 -26.59 -9.04
CA LYS A 165 18.79 -26.37 -10.10
C LYS A 165 18.25 -25.31 -11.04
N PHE A 166 18.65 -24.07 -10.81
CA PHE A 166 18.29 -22.93 -11.61
C PHE A 166 19.15 -22.87 -12.89
N SER A 167 18.50 -22.90 -14.04
CA SER A 167 19.20 -22.70 -15.31
C SER A 167 19.36 -21.21 -15.59
N ALA A 168 20.54 -20.66 -15.32
CA ALA A 168 20.86 -19.27 -15.66
C ALA A 168 20.68 -19.00 -17.15
N HIS A 169 21.00 -19.98 -18.01
CA HIS A 169 20.79 -19.87 -19.45
C HIS A 169 19.30 -19.79 -19.78
N GLY A 170 18.46 -20.70 -19.25
CA GLY A 170 17.02 -20.67 -19.50
C GLY A 170 16.37 -19.37 -18.99
N TYR A 171 16.79 -18.87 -17.85
CA TYR A 171 16.33 -17.59 -17.34
C TYR A 171 16.70 -16.44 -18.30
N LYS A 172 17.98 -16.37 -18.71
CA LYS A 172 18.44 -15.35 -19.66
C LYS A 172 17.66 -15.41 -20.97
N THR A 173 17.49 -16.61 -21.55
CA THR A 173 16.71 -16.79 -22.78
C THR A 173 15.26 -16.31 -22.62
N PHE A 174 14.66 -16.54 -21.45
CA PHE A 174 13.32 -16.05 -21.15
C PHE A 174 13.27 -14.54 -21.03
N ILE A 175 14.25 -13.91 -20.37
CA ILE A 175 14.37 -12.44 -20.29
C ILE A 175 14.58 -11.82 -21.67
N ASP A 176 15.47 -12.38 -22.49
CA ASP A 176 15.72 -11.94 -23.87
C ASP A 176 14.43 -12.02 -24.74
N PHE A 177 13.60 -13.03 -24.49
CA PHE A 177 12.29 -13.15 -25.14
C PHE A 177 11.34 -12.02 -24.69
N LEU A 178 11.24 -11.75 -23.39
CA LEU A 178 10.37 -10.67 -22.87
C LEU A 178 10.77 -9.32 -23.45
N GLU A 179 12.06 -9.00 -23.43
CA GLU A 179 12.56 -7.71 -23.89
C GLU A 179 12.32 -7.49 -25.39
N ARG A 180 12.47 -8.54 -26.21
CA ARG A 180 12.35 -8.43 -27.68
C ARG A 180 10.94 -8.58 -28.19
N ASN A 181 10.10 -9.38 -27.54
CA ASN A 181 8.81 -9.82 -28.10
C ASN A 181 7.58 -9.36 -27.28
N CYS A 182 7.81 -8.67 -26.17
CA CYS A 182 6.74 -8.21 -25.28
C CYS A 182 6.92 -6.71 -24.96
N PRO A 183 6.66 -5.80 -25.91
CA PRO A 183 6.86 -4.37 -25.74
C PRO A 183 5.97 -3.77 -24.63
N GLU A 184 4.92 -4.49 -24.24
CA GLU A 184 4.07 -4.11 -23.09
C GLU A 184 4.78 -4.29 -21.76
N VAL A 185 5.89 -5.07 -21.72
CA VAL A 185 6.68 -5.29 -20.49
C VAL A 185 7.73 -4.20 -20.38
N ILE A 186 7.53 -3.25 -19.45
CA ILE A 186 8.43 -2.11 -19.25
C ILE A 186 9.58 -2.38 -18.28
N SER A 187 9.41 -3.38 -17.41
CA SER A 187 10.47 -3.82 -16.49
C SER A 187 10.25 -5.26 -16.08
N CYS A 188 11.34 -5.93 -15.70
CA CYS A 188 11.30 -7.30 -15.23
C CYS A 188 12.28 -7.50 -14.08
N HIS A 189 11.81 -8.13 -13.00
CA HIS A 189 12.56 -8.33 -11.79
C HIS A 189 12.47 -9.79 -11.31
N GLN A 190 13.62 -10.34 -10.94
CA GLN A 190 13.67 -11.61 -10.21
C GLN A 190 13.42 -11.35 -8.73
N ILE A 191 12.43 -12.03 -8.15
CA ILE A 191 12.14 -11.94 -6.73
C ILE A 191 12.85 -13.07 -5.98
N GLN A 192 13.52 -12.68 -4.90
CA GLN A 192 14.05 -13.59 -3.90
C GLN A 192 13.30 -13.37 -2.58
N CYS A 193 12.61 -14.38 -2.12
CA CYS A 193 11.95 -14.43 -0.82
C CYS A 193 12.23 -15.77 -0.13
N LEU A 194 11.70 -15.96 1.07
CA LEU A 194 11.84 -17.21 1.81
C LEU A 194 11.41 -18.40 0.95
N PRO A 195 12.17 -19.53 0.98
CA PRO A 195 12.02 -20.63 0.02
C PRO A 195 10.63 -21.25 -0.07
N ASP A 196 9.88 -21.24 1.03
CA ASP A 196 8.60 -21.96 1.15
C ASP A 196 7.37 -21.04 1.03
N ARG A 197 7.58 -19.74 0.73
CA ARG A 197 6.48 -18.79 0.58
C ARG A 197 6.41 -18.24 -0.85
N LEU A 198 5.20 -18.09 -1.33
CA LEU A 198 4.94 -17.30 -2.53
C LEU A 198 4.95 -15.82 -2.15
N PHE A 199 5.56 -15.01 -3.03
CA PHE A 199 5.46 -13.57 -2.88
C PHE A 199 4.03 -13.13 -3.19
N ASP A 200 3.43 -12.40 -2.25
CA ASP A 200 2.21 -11.64 -2.48
C ASP A 200 2.46 -10.24 -1.92
N PRO A 201 2.21 -9.17 -2.70
CA PRO A 201 2.43 -7.79 -2.23
C PRO A 201 1.66 -7.46 -0.95
N VAL A 202 0.49 -8.07 -0.74
CA VAL A 202 -0.34 -7.88 0.46
C VAL A 202 0.27 -8.58 1.68
N GLU A 203 0.76 -9.82 1.49
CA GLU A 203 1.31 -10.66 2.56
C GLU A 203 2.80 -10.41 2.81
N ALA A 204 3.47 -9.68 1.92
CA ALA A 204 4.91 -9.38 2.00
C ALA A 204 5.27 -8.40 3.14
N GLN A 205 4.28 -7.91 3.88
CA GLN A 205 4.52 -7.05 5.04
C GLN A 205 5.33 -7.83 6.10
N GLY A 206 6.52 -7.31 6.40
CA GLY A 206 7.45 -7.96 7.34
C GLY A 206 8.35 -9.04 6.72
N MET A 207 8.15 -9.45 5.46
CA MET A 207 9.06 -10.35 4.77
C MET A 207 10.25 -9.59 4.17
N LYS A 208 11.46 -10.15 4.34
CA LYS A 208 12.62 -9.66 3.59
C LYS A 208 12.52 -10.15 2.15
N VAL A 209 12.05 -9.28 1.27
CA VAL A 209 11.96 -9.54 -0.17
C VAL A 209 13.01 -8.67 -0.88
N VAL A 210 13.76 -9.29 -1.77
CA VAL A 210 14.74 -8.59 -2.60
C VAL A 210 14.32 -8.77 -4.06
N ALA A 211 14.14 -7.66 -4.77
CA ALA A 211 13.97 -7.67 -6.21
C ALA A 211 15.33 -7.36 -6.86
N LYS A 212 15.71 -8.19 -7.84
CA LYS A 212 16.88 -7.96 -8.68
C LYS A 212 16.38 -7.65 -10.08
N SER A 213 16.62 -6.43 -10.56
CA SER A 213 16.24 -6.03 -11.92
C SER A 213 16.96 -6.88 -12.96
N ALA A 214 16.21 -7.40 -13.93
CA ALA A 214 16.71 -7.99 -15.16
C ALA A 214 16.80 -6.94 -16.26
N PHE A 215 15.77 -6.10 -16.39
CA PHE A 215 15.75 -4.87 -17.19
C PHE A 215 14.68 -3.91 -16.66
N GLY A 216 14.75 -2.65 -17.08
CA GLY A 216 13.84 -1.59 -16.70
C GLY A 216 14.08 -1.04 -15.29
N SER A 217 13.15 -0.21 -14.82
CA SER A 217 13.24 0.52 -13.56
C SER A 217 12.58 -0.26 -12.42
N ASP A 218 13.12 -0.10 -11.19
CA ASP A 218 12.47 -0.58 -9.96
C ASP A 218 11.17 0.18 -9.65
N PHE A 219 10.92 1.29 -10.34
CA PHE A 219 9.71 2.08 -10.21
C PHE A 219 8.87 1.98 -11.48
N MET A 220 7.65 1.49 -11.33
CA MET A 220 6.67 1.45 -12.42
C MET A 220 5.84 2.73 -12.41
N PRO A 221 5.64 3.38 -13.58
CA PRO A 221 4.73 4.52 -13.68
C PRO A 221 3.28 4.05 -13.52
N ILE A 222 2.44 4.92 -12.98
CA ILE A 222 0.99 4.73 -12.92
C ILE A 222 0.38 5.67 -13.96
N ALA A 223 -0.32 5.08 -14.93
CA ALA A 223 -0.82 5.80 -16.10
C ALA A 223 -1.68 7.01 -15.73
N GLY A 224 -1.48 8.11 -16.46
CA GLY A 224 -2.30 9.32 -16.34
C GLY A 224 -2.09 10.16 -15.09
N SER A 225 -1.19 9.75 -14.17
CA SER A 225 -1.08 10.41 -12.86
C SER A 225 0.25 11.14 -12.60
N GLY A 226 1.29 10.92 -13.42
CA GLY A 226 2.65 11.37 -13.09
C GLY A 226 3.26 10.66 -11.87
N PHE A 227 2.53 9.75 -11.30
CA PHE A 227 2.88 8.96 -10.12
C PHE A 227 3.67 7.71 -10.50
N CYS A 228 4.58 7.29 -9.64
CA CYS A 228 5.25 6.00 -9.80
C CYS A 228 5.31 5.28 -8.46
N MET A 229 5.46 3.96 -8.53
CA MET A 229 5.57 3.15 -7.34
C MET A 229 6.62 2.06 -7.50
N HIS A 230 7.23 1.66 -6.41
CA HIS A 230 8.18 0.57 -6.43
C HIS A 230 7.45 -0.74 -6.79
N VAL A 231 8.08 -1.57 -7.63
CA VAL A 231 7.47 -2.80 -8.16
C VAL A 231 7.05 -3.81 -7.09
N LEU A 232 7.63 -3.75 -5.90
CA LEU A 232 7.27 -4.56 -4.75
C LEU A 232 6.21 -3.92 -3.84
N ASP A 233 5.83 -2.66 -4.08
CA ASP A 233 4.85 -2.00 -3.22
C ASP A 233 3.43 -2.53 -3.49
N TRP A 234 2.60 -2.47 -2.48
CA TRP A 234 1.24 -2.95 -2.60
C TRP A 234 0.34 -2.00 -3.38
N THR A 235 -0.49 -2.57 -4.24
CA THR A 235 -1.66 -1.90 -4.83
C THR A 235 -2.79 -2.92 -4.97
N PRO A 236 -4.04 -2.46 -5.08
CA PRO A 236 -5.12 -3.32 -5.54
C PRO A 236 -4.78 -3.93 -6.91
N ARG A 237 -5.20 -5.17 -7.15
CA ARG A 237 -4.98 -5.82 -8.45
C ARG A 237 -5.65 -5.07 -9.59
N ILE A 238 -6.82 -4.48 -9.34
CA ILE A 238 -7.55 -3.65 -10.30
C ILE A 238 -7.26 -2.18 -9.99
N LYS A 239 -6.62 -1.48 -10.91
CA LYS A 239 -6.11 -0.13 -10.68
C LYS A 239 -7.20 0.94 -10.73
N ASP A 240 -8.26 0.74 -11.50
CA ASP A 240 -9.26 1.77 -11.80
C ASP A 240 -9.88 2.41 -10.55
N ALA A 241 -10.42 1.59 -9.64
CA ALA A 241 -11.04 2.12 -8.43
C ALA A 241 -10.03 2.80 -7.49
N TRP A 242 -8.81 2.25 -7.41
CA TRP A 242 -7.74 2.85 -6.62
C TRP A 242 -7.33 4.22 -7.17
N LEU A 243 -7.23 4.36 -8.49
CA LEU A 243 -6.93 5.63 -9.14
C LEU A 243 -8.02 6.69 -8.92
N LYS A 244 -9.28 6.25 -8.78
CA LYS A 244 -10.44 7.14 -8.50
C LYS A 244 -10.66 7.40 -7.00
N LEU A 245 -9.99 6.68 -6.10
CA LEU A 245 -10.18 6.80 -4.65
C LEU A 245 -9.91 8.21 -4.10
N PRO A 246 -8.86 8.96 -4.51
CA PRO A 246 -8.63 10.32 -4.05
C PRO A 246 -9.81 11.26 -4.33
N VAL A 247 -10.50 11.10 -5.47
CA VAL A 247 -11.69 11.88 -5.81
C VAL A 247 -12.82 11.58 -4.83
N ARG A 248 -13.03 10.31 -4.49
CA ARG A 248 -14.05 9.91 -3.50
C ARG A 248 -13.75 10.47 -2.11
N ILE A 249 -12.49 10.43 -1.70
CA ILE A 249 -12.08 11.03 -0.42
C ILE A 249 -12.32 12.53 -0.44
N LYS A 250 -11.89 13.24 -1.50
CA LYS A 250 -12.14 14.68 -1.68
C LYS A 250 -13.65 15.01 -1.53
N ASP A 251 -14.52 14.27 -2.22
CA ASP A 251 -15.96 14.46 -2.19
C ASP A 251 -16.58 14.12 -0.82
N ALA A 252 -15.95 13.22 -0.07
CA ALA A 252 -16.40 12.91 1.27
C ALA A 252 -16.10 14.02 2.27
N ILE A 253 -14.90 14.63 2.19
CA ILE A 253 -14.38 15.55 3.21
C ILE A 253 -14.56 17.04 2.85
N HIS A 254 -14.77 17.39 1.57
CA HIS A 254 -14.84 18.77 1.11
C HIS A 254 -13.67 19.61 1.67
N PRO A 255 -12.43 19.39 1.21
CA PRO A 255 -11.23 19.98 1.79
C PRO A 255 -11.22 21.51 1.60
N ASN A 256 -10.58 22.20 2.56
CA ASN A 256 -10.25 23.61 2.44
C ASN A 256 -8.73 23.76 2.32
N ARG A 257 -8.23 24.74 1.58
CA ARG A 257 -6.81 25.02 1.41
C ARG A 257 -6.06 25.34 2.71
N ASP A 258 -6.77 25.77 3.75
CA ASP A 258 -6.21 25.99 5.08
C ASP A 258 -6.18 24.74 5.95
N ASP A 259 -6.87 23.66 5.53
CA ASP A 259 -6.88 22.40 6.24
C ASP A 259 -5.54 21.67 6.07
N ARG A 260 -5.27 20.74 6.98
CA ARG A 260 -4.13 19.83 6.94
C ARG A 260 -4.62 18.40 6.80
N PHE A 261 -3.83 17.57 6.15
CA PHE A 261 -4.19 16.18 5.87
C PHE A 261 -3.09 15.24 6.37
N PHE A 262 -3.48 14.16 7.06
CA PHE A 262 -2.56 13.13 7.48
C PHE A 262 -3.08 11.76 7.05
N GLU A 263 -2.33 11.07 6.20
CA GLU A 263 -2.60 9.70 5.79
C GLU A 263 -1.74 8.73 6.60
N PHE A 264 -2.38 7.87 7.39
CA PHE A 264 -1.75 6.77 8.11
C PHE A 264 -1.85 5.47 7.31
N CYS A 265 -0.79 4.66 7.33
CA CYS A 265 -0.64 3.46 6.51
C CYS A 265 -0.75 3.79 5.02
N SER A 266 -0.02 4.82 4.60
CA SER A 266 -0.19 5.48 3.32
C SER A 266 0.28 4.68 2.10
N GLY A 267 0.98 3.56 2.30
CA GLY A 267 1.60 2.84 1.21
C GLY A 267 2.51 3.74 0.39
N SER A 268 2.33 3.72 -0.91
CA SER A 268 3.04 4.61 -1.84
C SER A 268 2.66 6.08 -1.74
N SER A 269 1.74 6.43 -0.81
CA SER A 269 1.19 7.78 -0.61
C SER A 269 0.47 8.36 -1.82
N TYR A 270 -0.18 7.50 -2.62
CA TYR A 270 -0.91 7.94 -3.81
C TYR A 270 -2.04 8.91 -3.48
N VAL A 271 -2.82 8.60 -2.42
CA VAL A 271 -3.94 9.46 -1.99
C VAL A 271 -3.41 10.81 -1.51
N SER A 272 -2.44 10.80 -0.61
CA SER A 272 -1.81 12.02 -0.08
C SER A 272 -1.21 12.90 -1.18
N ALA A 273 -0.45 12.31 -2.10
CA ALA A 273 0.20 13.04 -3.18
C ALA A 273 -0.81 13.66 -4.14
N THR A 274 -1.89 12.92 -4.47
CA THR A 274 -2.96 13.42 -5.34
C THR A 274 -3.76 14.54 -4.69
N LEU A 275 -3.99 14.46 -3.38
CA LEU A 275 -4.77 15.46 -2.63
C LEU A 275 -3.92 16.65 -2.15
N ALA A 276 -2.59 16.57 -2.17
CA ALA A 276 -1.70 17.60 -1.63
C ALA A 276 -2.01 19.04 -2.11
N PRO A 277 -2.36 19.28 -3.38
CA PRO A 277 -2.70 20.65 -3.83
C PRO A 277 -3.95 21.27 -3.18
N LEU A 278 -4.77 20.46 -2.50
CA LEU A 278 -6.02 20.89 -1.88
C LEU A 278 -5.85 21.28 -0.40
N PHE A 279 -4.66 21.08 0.18
CA PHE A 279 -4.38 21.27 1.60
C PHE A 279 -3.19 22.22 1.82
N LYS A 280 -3.15 22.86 2.98
CA LYS A 280 -2.01 23.66 3.43
C LYS A 280 -0.78 22.80 3.68
N GLN A 281 -0.98 21.63 4.27
CA GLN A 281 0.08 20.70 4.67
C GLN A 281 -0.45 19.26 4.57
N VAL A 282 0.40 18.37 4.05
CA VAL A 282 0.10 16.96 3.94
C VAL A 282 1.21 16.15 4.59
N GLU A 283 0.82 15.22 5.44
CA GLU A 283 1.72 14.28 6.09
C GLU A 283 1.28 12.86 5.70
N ALA A 284 2.23 11.99 5.46
CA ALA A 284 1.98 10.58 5.15
C ALA A 284 2.89 9.69 5.98
N LEU A 285 2.37 8.56 6.46
CA LEU A 285 3.09 7.62 7.31
C LEU A 285 2.91 6.19 6.83
N ASP A 286 4.04 5.50 6.67
CA ASP A 286 4.07 4.05 6.48
C ASP A 286 5.35 3.48 7.09
N CYS A 287 5.33 2.22 7.52
CA CYS A 287 6.51 1.57 8.11
C CYS A 287 7.39 0.86 7.07
N ARG A 288 6.87 0.59 5.88
CA ARG A 288 7.55 -0.23 4.86
C ARG A 288 8.59 0.58 4.08
N GLU A 289 9.76 -0.03 3.86
CA GLU A 289 10.86 0.58 3.10
C GLU A 289 10.44 0.92 1.66
N VAL A 290 9.75 -0.02 0.99
CA VAL A 290 9.32 0.15 -0.40
C VAL A 290 8.28 1.29 -0.55
N ALA A 291 7.39 1.46 0.44
CA ALA A 291 6.44 2.55 0.48
C ALA A 291 7.16 3.90 0.63
N MET A 292 8.17 3.96 1.51
CA MET A 292 9.00 5.15 1.68
C MET A 292 9.74 5.53 0.39
N GLN A 293 10.30 4.55 -0.33
CA GLN A 293 10.99 4.78 -1.60
C GLN A 293 10.03 5.34 -2.65
N SER A 294 8.83 4.74 -2.79
CA SER A 294 7.76 5.23 -3.66
C SER A 294 7.36 6.66 -3.33
N SER A 295 7.12 6.94 -2.04
CA SER A 295 6.68 8.25 -1.57
C SER A 295 7.72 9.34 -1.84
N ARG A 296 9.00 9.07 -1.58
CA ARG A 296 10.10 10.01 -1.88
C ARG A 296 10.20 10.33 -3.36
N GLN A 297 10.05 9.30 -4.20
CA GLN A 297 10.08 9.49 -5.65
C GLN A 297 8.90 10.33 -6.12
N ASN A 298 7.71 10.10 -5.56
CA ASN A 298 6.50 10.84 -5.91
C ASN A 298 6.51 12.29 -5.45
N ILE A 299 6.96 12.58 -4.23
CA ILE A 299 7.15 13.95 -3.76
C ILE A 299 8.07 14.73 -4.69
N LYS A 300 9.16 14.10 -5.15
CA LYS A 300 10.10 14.70 -6.11
C LYS A 300 9.48 14.90 -7.49
N ASN A 301 8.77 13.88 -8.02
CA ASN A 301 8.20 13.93 -9.37
C ASN A 301 7.05 14.92 -9.48
N LEU A 302 6.19 14.98 -8.45
CA LEU A 302 4.99 15.82 -8.43
C LEU A 302 5.28 17.24 -7.92
N THR A 303 6.54 17.54 -7.56
CA THR A 303 6.95 18.85 -7.03
C THR A 303 6.07 19.38 -5.88
N THR A 304 5.57 18.46 -5.05
CA THR A 304 4.71 18.79 -3.92
C THR A 304 5.54 19.34 -2.77
N SER A 305 5.57 20.66 -2.60
CA SER A 305 6.37 21.34 -1.57
C SER A 305 5.74 21.26 -0.17
N ASN A 306 4.45 20.96 -0.09
CA ASN A 306 3.68 20.94 1.15
C ASN A 306 3.48 19.52 1.73
N MET A 307 4.13 18.50 1.15
CA MET A 307 4.00 17.11 1.58
C MET A 307 5.27 16.60 2.26
N ARG A 308 5.10 15.84 3.36
CA ARG A 308 6.17 15.14 4.07
C ARG A 308 5.80 13.69 4.28
N PHE A 309 6.82 12.83 4.33
CA PHE A 309 6.68 11.41 4.58
C PHE A 309 7.41 10.99 5.85
N HIS A 310 6.76 10.15 6.67
CA HIS A 310 7.30 9.59 7.90
C HIS A 310 7.40 8.07 7.78
N ARG A 311 8.59 7.52 8.04
CA ARG A 311 8.78 6.10 8.17
C ARG A 311 8.61 5.69 9.62
N SER A 312 7.43 5.22 9.98
CA SER A 312 7.13 4.72 11.32
C SER A 312 5.93 3.78 11.28
N HIS A 313 5.77 2.98 12.33
CA HIS A 313 4.51 2.29 12.57
C HIS A 313 3.44 3.28 13.00
N LEU A 314 2.17 2.93 12.73
CA LEU A 314 1.04 3.62 13.33
C LEU A 314 0.93 3.17 14.79
N ASP A 315 1.39 4.02 15.70
CA ASP A 315 1.32 3.80 17.14
C ASP A 315 1.00 5.11 17.90
N ALA A 316 0.54 4.96 19.14
CA ALA A 316 0.14 6.07 19.97
C ALA A 316 1.32 7.02 20.30
N ASN A 317 2.53 6.49 20.47
CA ASN A 317 3.71 7.28 20.79
C ASN A 317 4.08 8.20 19.62
N PHE A 318 4.06 7.69 18.39
CA PHE A 318 4.31 8.52 17.21
C PHE A 318 3.29 9.65 17.11
N ILE A 319 1.99 9.33 17.26
CA ILE A 319 0.90 10.31 17.15
C ILE A 319 1.07 11.40 18.23
N SER A 320 1.24 11.00 19.50
CA SER A 320 1.44 11.93 20.61
C SER A 320 2.66 12.82 20.40
N LYS A 321 3.79 12.26 20.00
CA LYS A 321 5.03 12.99 19.73
C LYS A 321 4.90 13.93 18.52
N PHE A 322 4.16 13.55 17.51
CA PHE A 322 3.93 14.40 16.34
C PHE A 322 3.12 15.64 16.71
N PHE A 323 2.01 15.45 17.45
CA PHE A 323 1.10 16.55 17.82
C PHE A 323 1.53 17.33 19.06
N SER A 324 2.52 16.86 19.81
CA SER A 324 3.13 17.67 20.91
C SER A 324 3.96 18.86 20.41
N LYS A 325 4.33 18.87 19.13
CA LYS A 325 5.04 20.01 18.53
C LYS A 325 4.04 21.13 18.24
N SER A 326 4.35 22.36 18.66
CA SER A 326 3.47 23.52 18.54
C SER A 326 2.91 23.73 17.13
N ASP A 327 3.76 23.58 16.11
CA ASP A 327 3.37 23.77 14.70
C ASP A 327 2.34 22.75 14.21
N ASN A 328 2.28 21.58 14.84
CA ASN A 328 1.35 20.49 14.48
C ASN A 328 0.09 20.51 15.37
N ALA A 329 0.16 21.10 16.58
CA ALA A 329 -0.98 21.19 17.48
C ALA A 329 -2.06 22.12 16.96
N GLU A 330 -1.68 23.15 16.19
CA GLU A 330 -2.60 24.11 15.60
C GLU A 330 -3.02 23.69 14.18
N GLY A 331 -4.29 23.90 13.86
CA GLY A 331 -4.83 23.69 12.54
C GLY A 331 -5.93 22.64 12.47
N ARG A 332 -6.64 22.68 11.38
CA ARG A 332 -7.79 21.78 11.11
C ARG A 332 -7.28 20.52 10.41
N TRP A 333 -7.04 19.45 11.16
CA TRP A 333 -6.56 18.20 10.62
C TRP A 333 -7.71 17.32 10.12
N THR A 334 -7.50 16.72 8.96
CA THR A 334 -8.26 15.57 8.47
C THR A 334 -7.33 14.36 8.48
N TYR A 335 -7.70 13.32 9.21
CA TYR A 335 -6.96 12.06 9.24
C TYR A 335 -7.59 11.04 8.32
N TYR A 336 -6.77 10.36 7.58
CA TYR A 336 -7.15 9.21 6.79
C TYR A 336 -6.34 7.99 7.22
N ILE A 337 -7.01 6.97 7.71
CA ILE A 337 -6.42 5.74 8.22
C ILE A 337 -6.79 4.63 7.25
N ASN A 338 -5.80 4.13 6.52
CA ASN A 338 -6.00 3.10 5.51
C ASN A 338 -5.47 1.75 6.04
N LEU A 339 -6.37 0.92 6.55
CA LEU A 339 -6.03 -0.38 7.12
C LEU A 339 -6.26 -1.50 6.13
N ASN A 340 -5.27 -2.39 5.99
CA ASN A 340 -5.51 -3.65 5.31
C ASN A 340 -6.47 -4.54 6.11
N ALA A 341 -7.06 -5.56 5.47
CA ALA A 341 -8.02 -6.44 6.10
C ALA A 341 -7.51 -7.15 7.38
N ASN A 342 -6.20 -7.34 7.49
CA ASN A 342 -5.57 -7.99 8.64
C ASN A 342 -5.08 -7.00 9.73
N ASP A 343 -5.11 -5.69 9.44
CA ASP A 343 -4.67 -4.68 10.39
C ASP A 343 -5.77 -4.39 11.41
N THR A 344 -5.35 -4.14 12.64
CA THR A 344 -6.25 -3.78 13.74
C THR A 344 -5.90 -2.40 14.29
N LEU A 345 -6.93 -1.66 14.69
CA LEU A 345 -6.78 -0.39 15.36
C LEU A 345 -6.98 -0.59 16.87
N THR A 346 -5.91 -0.42 17.63
CA THR A 346 -5.99 -0.59 19.09
C THR A 346 -6.75 0.57 19.74
N SER A 347 -7.35 0.31 20.92
CA SER A 347 -8.04 1.36 21.67
C SER A 347 -7.13 2.53 22.02
N GLU A 348 -5.86 2.27 22.33
CA GLU A 348 -4.86 3.30 22.63
C GLU A 348 -4.63 4.24 21.44
N ILE A 349 -4.50 3.68 20.23
CA ILE A 349 -4.35 4.47 18.99
C ILE A 349 -5.60 5.32 18.77
N ILE A 350 -6.81 4.73 18.92
CA ILE A 350 -8.08 5.46 18.73
C ILE A 350 -8.19 6.63 19.70
N LEU A 351 -7.91 6.40 21.00
CA LEU A 351 -7.93 7.44 22.03
C LEU A 351 -6.92 8.56 21.73
N THR A 352 -5.73 8.19 21.28
CA THR A 352 -4.68 9.18 20.94
C THR A 352 -5.06 10.00 19.72
N ILE A 353 -5.64 9.37 18.68
CA ILE A 353 -6.17 10.04 17.50
C ILE A 353 -7.28 11.01 17.89
N ALA A 354 -8.26 10.57 18.66
CA ALA A 354 -9.38 11.40 19.11
C ALA A 354 -8.89 12.55 20.01
N GLY A 355 -7.93 12.27 20.91
CA GLY A 355 -7.32 13.25 21.80
C GLY A 355 -6.60 14.39 21.09
N SER A 356 -6.07 14.16 19.88
CA SER A 356 -5.48 15.20 19.03
C SER A 356 -6.52 16.11 18.35
N ARG A 357 -7.82 15.82 18.52
CA ARG A 357 -8.98 16.59 18.09
C ARG A 357 -9.02 16.93 16.59
N PRO A 358 -8.89 15.97 15.67
CA PRO A 358 -9.03 16.28 14.26
C PRO A 358 -10.45 16.74 13.90
N GLU A 359 -10.56 17.56 12.89
CA GLU A 359 -11.85 18.03 12.35
C GLU A 359 -12.60 16.90 11.65
N ARG A 360 -11.86 15.95 11.06
CA ARG A 360 -12.41 14.77 10.37
C ARG A 360 -11.49 13.57 10.57
N ILE A 361 -12.11 12.39 10.67
CA ILE A 361 -11.41 11.10 10.65
C ILE A 361 -12.05 10.26 9.57
N LEU A 362 -11.24 9.82 8.59
CA LEU A 362 -11.63 8.79 7.65
C LEU A 362 -10.94 7.49 8.06
N LEU A 363 -11.71 6.43 8.21
CA LEU A 363 -11.22 5.08 8.43
C LEU A 363 -11.63 4.21 7.26
N GLN A 364 -10.67 3.66 6.54
CA GLN A 364 -10.89 2.66 5.49
C GLN A 364 -10.45 1.30 6.01
N THR A 365 -11.34 0.31 5.96
CA THR A 365 -11.03 -1.06 6.37
C THR A 365 -12.02 -2.05 5.78
N GLY A 366 -11.55 -3.27 5.47
CA GLY A 366 -12.39 -4.43 5.15
C GLY A 366 -12.69 -5.31 6.37
N ASN A 367 -12.12 -4.99 7.53
CA ASN A 367 -12.33 -5.74 8.76
C ASN A 367 -13.52 -5.16 9.54
N LEU A 368 -14.67 -5.84 9.50
CA LEU A 368 -15.91 -5.39 10.14
C LEU A 368 -15.81 -5.33 11.66
N GLU A 369 -15.02 -6.22 12.29
CA GLU A 369 -14.80 -6.19 13.74
C GLU A 369 -14.00 -4.94 14.15
N THR A 370 -12.94 -4.63 13.41
CA THR A 370 -12.16 -3.40 13.60
C THR A 370 -13.04 -2.16 13.40
N ALA A 371 -13.89 -2.17 12.36
CA ALA A 371 -14.86 -1.10 12.10
C ALA A 371 -15.81 -0.89 13.28
N SER A 372 -16.44 -1.96 13.78
CA SER A 372 -17.37 -1.89 14.91
C SER A 372 -16.74 -1.34 16.18
N LYS A 373 -15.51 -1.80 16.50
CA LYS A 373 -14.74 -1.29 17.64
C LYS A 373 -14.40 0.19 17.47
N ALA A 374 -13.93 0.58 16.29
CA ALA A 374 -13.57 1.96 16.00
C ALA A 374 -14.78 2.91 16.10
N ILE A 375 -15.94 2.51 15.54
CA ILE A 375 -17.19 3.30 15.59
C ILE A 375 -17.62 3.55 17.04
N LYS A 376 -17.63 2.51 17.88
CA LYS A 376 -17.96 2.64 19.31
C LYS A 376 -16.97 3.55 20.02
N SER A 377 -15.67 3.35 19.80
CA SER A 377 -14.63 4.11 20.51
C SER A 377 -14.63 5.58 20.08
N PHE A 378 -14.67 5.88 18.78
CA PHE A 378 -14.75 7.29 18.33
C PHE A 378 -16.03 7.99 18.80
N ARG A 379 -17.16 7.26 18.88
CA ARG A 379 -18.39 7.81 19.45
C ARG A 379 -18.23 8.19 20.92
N ASN A 380 -17.57 7.35 21.72
CA ASN A 380 -17.29 7.63 23.13
C ASN A 380 -16.39 8.86 23.30
N GLU A 381 -15.53 9.12 22.33
CA GLU A 381 -14.62 10.28 22.27
C GLU A 381 -15.28 11.54 21.63
N GLY A 382 -16.60 11.52 21.44
CA GLY A 382 -17.35 12.67 20.95
C GLY A 382 -17.31 12.85 19.43
N TYR A 383 -17.11 11.77 18.68
CA TYR A 383 -17.23 11.78 17.22
C TYR A 383 -18.49 11.06 16.77
N MET A 384 -19.19 11.62 15.78
CA MET A 384 -20.31 10.95 15.14
C MET A 384 -19.94 10.45 13.75
N LEU A 385 -20.44 9.28 13.40
CA LEU A 385 -20.33 8.70 12.06
C LEU A 385 -21.28 9.42 11.11
N ARG A 386 -20.76 10.00 10.03
CA ARG A 386 -21.51 10.79 9.06
C ARG A 386 -21.73 10.09 7.73
N LYS A 387 -20.75 9.32 7.26
CA LYS A 387 -20.84 8.62 5.97
C LYS A 387 -20.28 7.21 6.10
N ASN A 388 -20.93 6.28 5.41
CA ASN A 388 -20.51 4.89 5.21
C ASN A 388 -20.44 4.67 3.69
N ILE A 389 -19.23 4.67 3.12
CA ILE A 389 -19.01 4.55 1.68
C ILE A 389 -18.41 3.18 1.43
N PRO A 390 -19.18 2.20 0.93
CA PRO A 390 -18.67 0.89 0.64
C PRO A 390 -17.85 0.90 -0.65
N LEU A 391 -16.69 0.23 -0.62
CA LEU A 391 -15.72 0.17 -1.70
C LEU A 391 -15.55 -1.28 -2.16
N TYR A 392 -15.76 -1.56 -3.43
CA TYR A 392 -15.50 -2.86 -4.04
C TYR A 392 -14.34 -2.70 -5.02
N LEU A 393 -13.11 -2.67 -4.46
CA LEU A 393 -11.89 -2.35 -5.20
C LEU A 393 -11.34 -3.53 -6.00
N GLU A 394 -11.72 -4.76 -5.63
CA GLU A 394 -11.27 -5.99 -6.29
C GLU A 394 -12.47 -6.89 -6.65
N PRO A 395 -13.24 -6.53 -7.70
CA PRO A 395 -14.36 -7.34 -8.17
C PRO A 395 -13.96 -8.79 -8.44
N GLY A 396 -14.82 -9.72 -7.98
CA GLY A 396 -14.59 -11.16 -8.18
C GLY A 396 -13.70 -11.85 -7.15
N ARG A 397 -13.09 -11.11 -6.21
CA ARG A 397 -12.26 -11.70 -5.14
C ARG A 397 -12.98 -11.91 -3.81
N GLY A 398 -14.19 -11.40 -3.68
CA GLY A 398 -14.95 -11.48 -2.44
C GLY A 398 -14.42 -10.58 -1.32
N THR A 399 -13.53 -9.63 -1.65
CA THR A 399 -13.00 -8.64 -0.72
C THR A 399 -13.70 -7.31 -0.93
N PHE A 400 -13.92 -6.60 0.15
CA PHE A 400 -14.47 -5.25 0.14
C PHE A 400 -13.84 -4.42 1.25
N GLU A 401 -14.01 -3.12 1.18
CA GLU A 401 -13.64 -2.18 2.23
C GLU A 401 -14.76 -1.18 2.43
N ILE A 402 -14.78 -0.51 3.56
CA ILE A 402 -15.72 0.58 3.82
C ILE A 402 -14.92 1.79 4.29
N LEU A 403 -15.20 2.93 3.69
CA LEU A 403 -14.65 4.22 4.10
C LEU A 403 -15.68 4.91 5.02
N PHE A 404 -15.34 5.04 6.29
CA PHE A 404 -16.12 5.69 7.32
C PHE A 404 -15.66 7.12 7.51
N LEU A 405 -16.57 8.09 7.52
CA LEU A 405 -16.27 9.48 7.86
C LEU A 405 -16.86 9.82 9.24
N PHE A 406 -15.99 10.18 10.17
CA PHE A 406 -16.36 10.71 11.48
C PHE A 406 -16.08 12.21 11.56
N VAL A 407 -16.93 12.92 12.26
CA VAL A 407 -16.78 14.35 12.58
C VAL A 407 -17.11 14.58 14.06
N PRO A 408 -16.56 15.62 14.70
CA PRO A 408 -16.90 15.97 16.08
C PRO A 408 -18.43 16.13 16.27
N ASP A 409 -18.96 15.54 17.32
CA ASP A 409 -20.36 15.72 17.72
C ASP A 409 -20.52 17.04 18.49
N ARG A 410 -20.62 18.13 17.75
CA ARG A 410 -20.74 19.47 18.34
C ARG A 410 -22.05 19.66 19.12
N VAL A 411 -23.07 18.86 18.82
CA VAL A 411 -24.38 18.94 19.51
C VAL A 411 -24.32 18.21 20.85
N GLY A 412 -23.71 17.00 20.88
CA GLY A 412 -23.54 16.23 22.11
C GLY A 412 -22.64 16.92 23.13
N ILE A 413 -21.55 17.55 22.68
CA ILE A 413 -20.63 18.30 23.53
C ILE A 413 -21.31 19.54 24.13
N LEU A 414 -22.14 20.25 23.37
CA LEU A 414 -22.90 21.41 23.83
C LEU A 414 -24.02 21.03 24.81
N GLY A 415 -24.60 19.83 24.67
CA GLY A 415 -25.59 19.32 25.60
C GLY A 415 -25.03 18.88 26.96
N GLN A 416 -23.75 18.48 26.99
CA GLN A 416 -23.08 18.06 28.23
C GLN A 416 -22.44 19.23 29.02
N ASN A 417 -22.21 20.39 28.39
CA ASN A 417 -21.59 21.54 29.04
C ASN A 417 -22.28 22.85 28.61
N PRO A 418 -23.36 23.27 29.35
CA PRO A 418 -24.13 24.48 29.04
C PRO A 418 -23.28 25.77 28.96
N ALA A 419 -22.13 25.81 29.64
CA ALA A 419 -21.23 26.97 29.60
C ALA A 419 -20.53 27.17 28.24
N LEU A 420 -20.32 26.09 27.47
CA LEU A 420 -19.75 26.15 26.12
C LEU A 420 -20.81 26.53 25.05
N ALA A 421 -22.09 26.34 25.35
CA ALA A 421 -23.19 26.70 24.44
C ALA A 421 -23.32 28.20 24.23
N HIS A 422 -22.91 29.02 25.20
CA HIS A 422 -22.95 30.48 25.09
C HIS A 422 -21.86 31.06 24.20
N HIS A 423 -20.71 30.39 24.05
CA HIS A 423 -19.62 30.87 23.20
C HIS A 423 -19.86 30.61 21.70
N SER A 424 -20.60 29.55 21.36
CA SER A 424 -20.84 29.19 19.94
C SER A 424 -21.98 29.96 19.29
N ARG A 425 -22.86 30.61 20.06
CA ARG A 425 -23.96 31.42 19.48
C ARG A 425 -23.51 32.74 18.86
N ASN A 426 -22.30 33.21 19.18
CA ASN A 426 -21.76 34.46 18.64
C ASN A 426 -20.91 34.28 17.36
N ILE A 427 -20.73 33.07 16.85
CA ILE A 427 -20.14 32.87 15.54
C ILE A 427 -21.25 33.02 14.51
N GLN A 428 -21.45 34.25 14.02
CA GLN A 428 -22.34 34.53 12.89
C GLN A 428 -21.90 33.61 11.72
N ARG A 429 -22.85 32.76 11.27
CA ARG A 429 -22.66 31.98 10.04
C ARG A 429 -22.32 32.97 8.92
N PRO A 430 -21.20 32.80 8.20
CA PRO A 430 -20.99 33.49 6.97
C PRO A 430 -22.21 33.23 6.08
N LYS A 431 -22.89 34.29 5.60
CA LYS A 431 -23.97 34.15 4.63
C LYS A 431 -23.43 33.36 3.45
N GLU A 432 -24.04 32.20 3.21
CA GLU A 432 -23.77 31.39 2.04
C GLU A 432 -23.96 32.28 0.79
N ARG A 433 -22.86 32.57 0.12
CA ARG A 433 -22.95 33.14 -1.24
C ARG A 433 -23.48 32.01 -2.14
N PRO A 434 -24.46 32.27 -3.00
CA PRO A 434 -24.97 31.30 -3.93
C PRO A 434 -23.80 30.78 -4.78
N MET A 435 -23.58 29.47 -4.74
CA MET A 435 -22.64 28.77 -5.60
C MET A 435 -23.02 29.04 -7.05
N ARG A 436 -22.21 29.82 -7.75
CA ARG A 436 -22.20 29.77 -9.21
C ARG A 436 -21.72 28.39 -9.61
N SER A 437 -22.56 27.66 -10.31
CA SER A 437 -22.24 26.41 -10.98
C SER A 437 -21.18 26.67 -12.05
N ASN A 438 -19.90 26.57 -11.66
CA ASN A 438 -18.85 26.39 -12.64
C ASN A 438 -18.62 24.90 -12.80
N SER A 439 -19.03 24.42 -13.97
CA SER A 439 -18.75 23.12 -14.51
C SER A 439 -17.26 22.79 -14.38
N SER A 440 -17.04 21.64 -13.81
CA SER A 440 -15.79 20.96 -13.57
C SER A 440 -14.88 20.87 -14.80
N GLU A 441 -13.87 21.65 -14.86
CA GLU A 441 -12.66 21.28 -15.56
C GLU A 441 -11.63 20.84 -14.50
N ILE A 442 -11.42 19.54 -14.42
CA ILE A 442 -10.23 18.96 -13.78
C ILE A 442 -9.06 19.49 -14.61
N PRO A 443 -8.04 20.12 -14.01
CA PRO A 443 -6.89 20.52 -14.78
C PRO A 443 -6.28 19.26 -15.40
N HIS A 444 -6.42 19.12 -16.72
CA HIS A 444 -5.61 18.19 -17.48
C HIS A 444 -4.15 18.61 -17.27
N PHE A 445 -3.42 17.85 -16.51
CA PHE A 445 -1.96 17.98 -16.45
C PHE A 445 -1.42 17.73 -17.84
N VAL A 446 -1.11 18.80 -18.55
CA VAL A 446 -0.42 18.73 -19.83
C VAL A 446 0.95 18.12 -19.58
N GLN A 447 1.09 16.87 -19.98
CA GLN A 447 2.35 16.17 -20.02
C GLN A 447 3.34 16.90 -20.91
N LYS A 448 4.31 17.59 -20.32
CA LYS A 448 5.57 17.83 -21.02
C LYS A 448 6.36 16.51 -20.97
N THR A 449 6.23 15.70 -21.99
CA THR A 449 7.12 14.57 -22.25
C THR A 449 8.54 15.10 -22.34
N PRO A 450 9.48 14.62 -21.51
CA PRO A 450 10.90 14.91 -21.76
C PRO A 450 11.29 14.22 -23.06
N SER A 451 11.67 15.02 -24.05
CA SER A 451 12.26 14.52 -25.29
C SER A 451 13.58 13.84 -24.94
N PHE A 452 13.59 12.53 -25.01
CA PHE A 452 14.83 11.74 -24.99
C PHE A 452 15.62 12.10 -26.25
N LYS A 453 16.64 12.92 -26.09
CA LYS A 453 17.66 13.06 -27.13
C LYS A 453 18.36 11.71 -27.26
N GLN A 454 18.09 11.01 -28.34
CA GLN A 454 18.91 9.89 -28.79
C GLN A 454 20.34 10.42 -28.96
N ARG A 455 21.26 9.94 -28.13
CA ARG A 455 22.68 10.00 -28.47
C ARG A 455 22.90 9.02 -29.61
N LYS A 456 23.23 9.57 -30.77
CA LYS A 456 23.91 8.85 -31.84
C LYS A 456 25.37 8.73 -31.40
N ASP A 457 25.80 7.54 -31.21
CA ASP A 457 27.16 7.04 -31.48
C ASP A 457 27.05 5.54 -31.83
#